data_76ba780128a5a07154535748d22b061b
#
_entry.id   76ba780128a5a07154535748d22b061b
#
_cell.length_a   1.000
_cell.length_b   1.000
_cell.length_c   1.000
_cell.angle_alpha   90.00
_cell.angle_beta   90.00
_cell.angle_gamma   90.00
#
_symmetry.space_group_name_H-M   'P 1'
#
loop_
_entity.id
_entity.type
_entity.pdbx_description
1 polymer ?
#
loop_
_entity_poly.entity_id
_entity_poly.type
_entity_poly.pdbx_seq_one_letter_code
_entity_poly.pdbx_strand_id
1 'polypeptide(L)'
;MRILIFPRTTNNFLIIFLSFFFIFSGPRVSESYNQEIKDKVKKIVMMLNIAAKEFADGVVDGKIVIAPEYEESLVFLKQATERYSRASQEIENKVKAETLSKYFPELMKMITTKVESQKVWDKVNQINSQLMSTFGIEINKLPITPVSLSNGKKIFEANCAVCHGIAGHGDGPLAKEFPPSPAILSNPKLTGDANTTAYDNFEVIN
;
A
#
# COMPACT_ATOMS: atom_id res chain seq x y z
N MET A 1 -47.50 29.32 -78.55
CA MET A 1 -47.30 28.41 -77.48
C MET A 1 -45.78 28.44 -77.07
N ARG A 2 -45.44 29.27 -76.09
CA ARG A 2 -44.05 29.53 -75.73
C ARG A 2 -43.78 28.74 -74.49
N ILE A 3 -42.82 27.77 -74.56
CA ILE A 3 -42.35 26.99 -73.45
C ILE A 3 -41.20 27.75 -72.76
N LEU A 4 -41.45 28.20 -71.54
CA LEU A 4 -40.40 28.80 -70.69
C LEU A 4 -39.58 27.69 -69.99
N ILE A 5 -38.32 27.59 -70.36
CA ILE A 5 -37.37 26.70 -69.73
C ILE A 5 -36.71 27.49 -68.59
N PHE A 6 -36.95 27.06 -67.31
CA PHE A 6 -36.25 27.59 -66.17
C PHE A 6 -34.93 26.86 -65.98
N PRO A 7 -33.83 27.57 -65.76
CA PRO A 7 -32.57 26.92 -65.40
C PRO A 7 -32.59 26.49 -63.94
N ARG A 8 -32.22 25.24 -63.72
CA ARG A 8 -32.07 24.59 -62.41
C ARG A 8 -30.74 24.98 -61.86
N THR A 9 -30.68 25.96 -60.96
CA THR A 9 -29.48 26.27 -60.18
C THR A 9 -29.30 25.26 -59.06
N THR A 10 -28.31 24.38 -59.19
CA THR A 10 -27.84 23.48 -58.14
C THR A 10 -26.94 24.25 -57.19
N ASN A 11 -27.50 24.70 -56.08
CA ASN A 11 -26.68 25.21 -54.96
C ASN A 11 -26.14 24.02 -54.16
N ASN A 12 -24.92 23.61 -54.48
CA ASN A 12 -24.14 22.72 -53.61
C ASN A 12 -23.59 23.53 -52.43
N PHE A 13 -24.37 23.60 -51.36
CA PHE A 13 -23.87 24.04 -50.06
C PHE A 13 -23.08 22.87 -49.46
N LEU A 14 -21.79 22.84 -49.72
CA LEU A 14 -20.85 21.93 -49.04
C LEU A 14 -20.67 22.43 -47.59
N ILE A 15 -21.49 21.90 -46.69
CA ILE A 15 -21.32 22.10 -45.27
C ILE A 15 -20.11 21.28 -44.84
N ILE A 16 -18.93 21.92 -44.75
CA ILE A 16 -17.76 21.35 -44.13
C ILE A 16 -18.00 21.38 -42.63
N PHE A 17 -18.45 20.25 -42.07
CA PHE A 17 -18.38 19.99 -40.64
C PHE A 17 -16.91 19.85 -40.27
N LEU A 18 -16.27 20.94 -39.92
CA LEU A 18 -15.01 20.93 -39.18
C LEU A 18 -15.32 20.38 -37.79
N SER A 19 -15.23 19.05 -37.66
CA SER A 19 -15.18 18.36 -36.36
C SER A 19 -13.91 18.80 -35.67
N PHE A 20 -14.00 19.85 -34.87
CA PHE A 20 -12.94 20.22 -33.93
C PHE A 20 -12.85 19.13 -32.86
N PHE A 21 -12.10 18.10 -33.18
CA PHE A 21 -11.69 17.10 -32.17
C PHE A 21 -10.74 17.81 -31.20
N PHE A 22 -11.33 18.45 -30.20
CA PHE A 22 -10.56 18.93 -29.04
C PHE A 22 -10.04 17.68 -28.33
N ILE A 23 -8.84 17.23 -28.72
CA ILE A 23 -8.07 16.29 -27.89
C ILE A 23 -7.71 17.07 -26.64
N PHE A 24 -8.55 16.93 -25.61
CA PHE A 24 -8.26 17.37 -24.26
C PHE A 24 -7.17 16.43 -23.73
N SER A 25 -5.93 16.65 -24.18
CA SER A 25 -4.76 16.17 -23.46
C SER A 25 -4.57 17.08 -22.23
N GLY A 26 -5.53 17.00 -21.31
CA GLY A 26 -5.32 17.56 -19.97
C GLY A 26 -4.10 16.86 -19.33
N PRO A 27 -3.32 17.57 -18.51
CA PRO A 27 -2.17 16.97 -17.85
C PRO A 27 -2.64 15.74 -17.05
N ARG A 28 -1.91 14.62 -17.15
CA ARG A 28 -2.16 13.37 -16.42
C ARG A 28 -1.87 13.53 -14.91
N VAL A 29 -2.37 14.60 -14.30
CA VAL A 29 -2.26 14.87 -12.87
C VAL A 29 -3.03 13.81 -12.07
N SER A 30 -4.11 13.27 -12.64
CA SER A 30 -4.93 12.25 -11.97
C SER A 30 -4.20 10.92 -11.78
N GLU A 31 -3.33 10.52 -12.72
CA GLU A 31 -2.61 9.24 -12.62
C GLU A 31 -1.49 9.31 -11.57
N SER A 32 -0.77 10.42 -11.50
CA SER A 32 0.25 10.68 -10.47
C SER A 32 -0.37 10.78 -9.07
N TYR A 33 -1.47 11.52 -8.95
CA TYR A 33 -2.23 11.62 -7.69
C TYR A 33 -2.76 10.26 -7.22
N ASN A 34 -3.37 9.47 -8.13
CA ASN A 34 -3.83 8.13 -7.84
C ASN A 34 -2.70 7.20 -7.37
N GLN A 35 -1.50 7.29 -7.96
CA GLN A 35 -0.37 6.47 -7.55
C GLN A 35 0.14 6.87 -6.16
N GLU A 36 0.24 8.15 -5.85
CA GLU A 36 0.63 8.62 -4.53
C GLU A 36 -0.31 8.12 -3.42
N ILE A 37 -1.63 8.19 -3.67
CA ILE A 37 -2.62 7.64 -2.73
C ILE A 37 -2.46 6.12 -2.60
N LYS A 38 -2.29 5.41 -3.71
CA LYS A 38 -2.06 3.96 -3.69
C LYS A 38 -0.84 3.60 -2.83
N ASP A 39 0.25 4.32 -2.96
CA ASP A 39 1.46 4.08 -2.19
C ASP A 39 1.27 4.43 -0.69
N LYS A 40 0.51 5.47 -0.37
CA LYS A 40 0.10 5.76 1.01
C LYS A 40 -0.72 4.60 1.60
N VAL A 41 -1.66 4.05 0.82
CA VAL A 41 -2.53 2.95 1.26
C VAL A 41 -1.75 1.63 1.39
N LYS A 42 -0.81 1.33 0.49
CA LYS A 42 0.08 0.17 0.64
C LYS A 42 0.84 0.20 1.97
N LYS A 43 1.34 1.37 2.36
CA LYS A 43 2.00 1.53 3.67
C LYS A 43 1.06 1.28 4.84
N ILE A 44 -0.23 1.63 4.71
CA ILE A 44 -1.23 1.33 5.74
C ILE A 44 -1.46 -0.18 5.83
N VAL A 45 -1.62 -0.86 4.69
CA VAL A 45 -1.76 -2.33 4.61
C VAL A 45 -0.57 -3.03 5.26
N MET A 46 0.65 -2.60 4.94
CA MET A 46 1.87 -3.13 5.55
C MET A 46 1.86 -2.96 7.08
N MET A 47 1.53 -1.77 7.57
CA MET A 47 1.49 -1.51 9.02
C MET A 47 0.42 -2.35 9.75
N LEU A 48 -0.72 -2.59 9.11
CA LEU A 48 -1.76 -3.47 9.66
C LEU A 48 -1.29 -4.92 9.75
N ASN A 49 -0.57 -5.41 8.75
CA ASN A 49 0.00 -6.77 8.76
C ASN A 49 1.05 -6.91 9.86
N ILE A 50 1.94 -5.92 10.02
CA ILE A 50 2.92 -5.90 11.10
C ILE A 50 2.20 -5.89 12.45
N ALA A 51 1.20 -5.02 12.64
CA ALA A 51 0.45 -4.97 13.89
C ALA A 51 -0.19 -6.31 14.25
N ALA A 52 -0.74 -7.05 13.27
CA ALA A 52 -1.31 -8.38 13.51
C ALA A 52 -0.25 -9.42 13.85
N LYS A 53 0.92 -9.36 13.19
CA LYS A 53 2.05 -10.25 13.45
C LYS A 53 2.59 -10.03 14.85
N GLU A 54 2.94 -8.79 15.21
CA GLU A 54 3.47 -8.46 16.53
C GLU A 54 2.47 -8.79 17.65
N PHE A 55 1.17 -8.62 17.39
CA PHE A 55 0.13 -9.07 18.31
C PHE A 55 0.13 -10.60 18.47
N ALA A 56 0.26 -11.36 17.39
CA ALA A 56 0.27 -12.83 17.43
C ALA A 56 1.50 -13.36 18.18
N ASP A 57 2.64 -12.72 18.02
CA ASP A 57 3.88 -13.08 18.70
C ASP A 57 3.85 -12.65 20.17
N GLY A 58 3.24 -11.49 20.47
CA GLY A 58 3.17 -10.91 21.82
C GLY A 58 2.09 -11.48 22.73
N VAL A 59 1.03 -12.10 22.16
CA VAL A 59 -0.17 -12.53 22.93
C VAL A 59 -0.53 -13.98 22.63
N VAL A 60 -0.58 -14.80 23.67
CA VAL A 60 -1.03 -16.19 23.60
C VAL A 60 -2.13 -16.41 24.65
N ASP A 61 -3.24 -17.03 24.25
CA ASP A 61 -4.39 -17.34 25.13
C ASP A 61 -4.87 -16.11 25.93
N GLY A 62 -4.92 -14.93 25.28
CA GLY A 62 -5.35 -13.68 25.91
C GLY A 62 -4.37 -13.08 26.91
N LYS A 63 -3.15 -13.61 27.03
CA LYS A 63 -2.10 -13.13 27.93
C LYS A 63 -0.92 -12.59 27.14
N ILE A 64 -0.35 -11.50 27.62
CA ILE A 64 0.90 -10.97 27.07
C ILE A 64 2.03 -11.90 27.49
N VAL A 65 2.69 -12.50 26.49
CA VAL A 65 3.85 -13.39 26.69
C VAL A 65 5.16 -12.69 26.32
N ILE A 66 5.12 -11.76 25.35
CA ILE A 66 6.26 -10.92 24.96
C ILE A 66 5.76 -9.48 24.93
N ALA A 67 6.07 -8.70 25.95
CA ALA A 67 5.55 -7.35 26.12
C ALA A 67 5.99 -6.38 24.99
N PRO A 68 7.26 -6.37 24.53
CA PRO A 68 7.66 -5.51 23.41
C PRO A 68 6.84 -5.73 22.15
N GLU A 69 6.61 -6.97 21.75
CA GLU A 69 5.83 -7.31 20.54
C GLU A 69 4.38 -6.81 20.66
N TYR A 70 3.78 -7.00 21.85
CA TYR A 70 2.45 -6.46 22.11
C TYR A 70 2.42 -4.91 22.01
N GLU A 71 3.42 -4.24 22.57
CA GLU A 71 3.54 -2.78 22.50
C GLU A 71 3.75 -2.30 21.05
N GLU A 72 4.58 -2.98 20.29
CA GLU A 72 4.81 -2.68 18.88
C GLU A 72 3.51 -2.85 18.05
N SER A 73 2.71 -3.88 18.34
CA SER A 73 1.41 -4.05 17.68
C SER A 73 0.50 -2.83 17.83
N LEU A 74 0.47 -2.24 19.02
CA LEU A 74 -0.31 -1.02 19.30
C LEU A 74 0.25 0.20 18.57
N VAL A 75 1.58 0.32 18.51
CA VAL A 75 2.27 1.42 17.80
C VAL A 75 1.97 1.37 16.32
N PHE A 76 2.12 0.20 15.68
CA PHE A 76 1.85 0.05 14.25
C PHE A 76 0.37 0.29 13.91
N LEU A 77 -0.56 -0.21 14.73
CA LEU A 77 -1.97 0.07 14.51
C LEU A 77 -2.30 1.56 14.66
N LYS A 78 -1.73 2.24 15.65
CA LYS A 78 -1.90 3.69 15.82
C LYS A 78 -1.39 4.44 14.60
N GLN A 79 -0.19 4.12 14.11
CA GLN A 79 0.37 4.75 12.91
C GLN A 79 -0.48 4.47 11.66
N ALA A 80 -0.97 3.24 11.47
CA ALA A 80 -1.87 2.90 10.38
C ALA A 80 -3.16 3.73 10.43
N THR A 81 -3.75 3.89 11.63
CA THR A 81 -4.95 4.69 11.85
C THR A 81 -4.74 6.17 11.50
N GLU A 82 -3.65 6.76 11.98
CA GLU A 82 -3.31 8.15 11.70
C GLU A 82 -3.04 8.40 10.21
N ARG A 83 -2.34 7.47 9.54
CA ARG A 83 -2.10 7.54 8.09
C ARG A 83 -3.40 7.41 7.31
N TYR A 84 -4.28 6.49 7.72
CA TYR A 84 -5.58 6.34 7.11
C TYR A 84 -6.43 7.61 7.28
N SER A 85 -6.49 8.19 8.47
CA SER A 85 -7.21 9.44 8.73
C SER A 85 -6.79 10.57 7.79
N ARG A 86 -5.49 10.68 7.50
CA ARG A 86 -4.98 11.65 6.53
C ARG A 86 -5.35 11.29 5.08
N ALA A 87 -5.11 10.05 4.68
CA ALA A 87 -5.40 9.58 3.33
C ALA A 87 -6.91 9.64 3.01
N SER A 88 -7.77 9.38 3.99
CA SER A 88 -9.23 9.40 3.82
C SER A 88 -9.79 10.76 3.43
N GLN A 89 -9.09 11.85 3.75
CA GLN A 89 -9.49 13.21 3.37
C GLN A 89 -9.36 13.44 1.86
N GLU A 90 -8.45 12.71 1.21
CA GLU A 90 -8.18 12.79 -0.22
C GLU A 90 -9.12 11.88 -1.04
N ILE A 91 -9.93 11.03 -0.38
CA ILE A 91 -10.85 10.10 -1.05
C ILE A 91 -12.12 10.85 -1.48
N GLU A 92 -12.45 10.78 -2.77
CA GLU A 92 -13.67 11.41 -3.31
C GLU A 92 -14.95 10.80 -2.69
N ASN A 93 -15.00 9.48 -2.59
CA ASN A 93 -16.15 8.78 -2.00
C ASN A 93 -16.11 8.80 -0.48
N LYS A 94 -16.69 9.86 0.11
CA LYS A 94 -16.71 10.07 1.55
C LYS A 94 -17.42 8.95 2.34
N VAL A 95 -18.44 8.32 1.75
CA VAL A 95 -19.16 7.21 2.40
C VAL A 95 -18.24 6.00 2.56
N LYS A 96 -17.48 5.66 1.52
CA LYS A 96 -16.48 4.58 1.61
C LYS A 96 -15.39 4.89 2.62
N ALA A 97 -14.88 6.14 2.62
CA ALA A 97 -13.87 6.58 3.56
C ALA A 97 -14.35 6.44 5.00
N GLU A 98 -15.57 6.89 5.29
CA GLU A 98 -16.16 6.79 6.61
C GLU A 98 -16.42 5.34 7.04
N THR A 99 -16.89 4.50 6.13
CA THR A 99 -17.13 3.08 6.41
C THR A 99 -15.83 2.37 6.81
N LEU A 100 -14.75 2.61 6.06
CA LEU A 100 -13.45 2.04 6.37
C LEU A 100 -12.89 2.56 7.70
N SER A 101 -13.11 3.83 8.03
CA SER A 101 -12.61 4.42 9.28
C SER A 101 -13.11 3.70 10.53
N LYS A 102 -14.29 3.08 10.47
CA LYS A 102 -14.90 2.35 11.61
C LYS A 102 -14.15 1.06 11.98
N TYR A 103 -13.43 0.48 11.04
CA TYR A 103 -12.69 -0.76 11.30
C TYR A 103 -11.47 -0.57 12.21
N PHE A 104 -10.84 0.59 12.20
CA PHE A 104 -9.63 0.84 13.00
C PHE A 104 -9.91 0.86 14.52
N PRO A 105 -10.94 1.55 15.03
CA PRO A 105 -11.32 1.43 16.44
C PRO A 105 -11.74 0.02 16.84
N GLU A 106 -12.40 -0.73 15.95
CA GLU A 106 -12.75 -2.12 16.20
C GLU A 106 -11.50 -2.99 16.37
N LEU A 107 -10.54 -2.85 15.46
CA LEU A 107 -9.26 -3.57 15.54
C LEU A 107 -8.48 -3.18 16.80
N MET A 108 -8.44 -1.90 17.14
CA MET A 108 -7.84 -1.42 18.39
C MET A 108 -8.45 -2.09 19.62
N LYS A 109 -9.79 -2.17 19.66
CA LYS A 109 -10.50 -2.87 20.72
C LYS A 109 -10.11 -4.35 20.78
N MET A 110 -10.02 -5.03 19.63
CA MET A 110 -9.65 -6.45 19.58
C MET A 110 -8.24 -6.69 20.15
N ILE A 111 -7.27 -5.85 19.78
CA ILE A 111 -5.89 -5.93 20.29
C ILE A 111 -5.84 -5.61 21.79
N THR A 112 -6.51 -4.56 22.25
CA THR A 112 -6.49 -4.18 23.66
C THR A 112 -7.23 -5.17 24.56
N THR A 113 -8.28 -5.81 24.08
CA THR A 113 -8.97 -6.89 24.80
C THR A 113 -8.32 -8.26 24.61
N LYS A 114 -7.23 -8.32 23.85
CA LYS A 114 -6.43 -9.52 23.62
C LYS A 114 -7.25 -10.72 23.16
N VAL A 115 -8.07 -10.49 22.11
CA VAL A 115 -8.81 -11.61 21.50
C VAL A 115 -7.84 -12.60 20.86
N GLU A 116 -8.34 -13.75 20.46
CA GLU A 116 -7.57 -14.77 19.73
C GLU A 116 -6.89 -14.17 18.49
N SER A 117 -5.60 -14.46 18.28
CA SER A 117 -4.78 -13.89 17.21
C SER A 117 -5.38 -14.10 15.81
N GLN A 118 -6.01 -15.26 15.57
CA GLN A 118 -6.67 -15.53 14.30
C GLN A 118 -7.79 -14.50 14.00
N LYS A 119 -8.54 -14.07 15.00
CA LYS A 119 -9.59 -13.05 14.82
C LYS A 119 -9.01 -11.68 14.46
N VAL A 120 -7.84 -11.35 15.00
CA VAL A 120 -7.11 -10.12 14.63
C VAL A 120 -6.66 -10.21 13.17
N TRP A 121 -6.08 -11.33 12.75
CA TRP A 121 -5.71 -11.58 11.36
C TRP A 121 -6.91 -11.51 10.42
N ASP A 122 -8.04 -12.12 10.77
CA ASP A 122 -9.26 -12.07 9.95
C ASP A 122 -9.75 -10.62 9.78
N LYS A 123 -9.70 -9.82 10.84
CA LYS A 123 -10.07 -8.41 10.78
C LYS A 123 -9.10 -7.60 9.92
N VAL A 124 -7.81 -7.81 10.07
CA VAL A 124 -6.78 -7.15 9.24
C VAL A 124 -6.96 -7.51 7.77
N ASN A 125 -7.17 -8.78 7.45
CA ASN A 125 -7.43 -9.23 6.08
C ASN A 125 -8.70 -8.60 5.50
N GLN A 126 -9.75 -8.45 6.31
CA GLN A 126 -10.97 -7.74 5.92
C GLN A 126 -10.67 -6.27 5.57
N ILE A 127 -9.95 -5.56 6.44
CA ILE A 127 -9.57 -4.16 6.22
C ILE A 127 -8.72 -4.03 4.95
N ASN A 128 -7.69 -4.85 4.82
CA ASN A 128 -6.79 -4.86 3.67
C ASN A 128 -7.56 -5.08 2.37
N SER A 129 -8.42 -6.08 2.31
CA SER A 129 -9.26 -6.37 1.13
C SER A 129 -10.12 -5.16 0.75
N GLN A 130 -10.72 -4.47 1.73
CA GLN A 130 -11.53 -3.29 1.49
C GLN A 130 -10.68 -2.09 1.03
N LEU A 131 -9.52 -1.87 1.62
CA LEU A 131 -8.58 -0.85 1.18
C LEU A 131 -8.14 -1.10 -0.27
N MET A 132 -7.69 -2.32 -0.57
CA MET A 132 -7.21 -2.70 -1.89
C MET A 132 -8.28 -2.53 -2.96
N SER A 133 -9.50 -3.03 -2.71
CA SER A 133 -10.62 -2.90 -3.66
C SER A 133 -11.06 -1.45 -3.85
N THR A 134 -11.01 -0.62 -2.79
CA THR A 134 -11.41 0.78 -2.85
C THR A 134 -10.47 1.61 -3.69
N PHE A 135 -9.16 1.35 -3.58
CA PHE A 135 -8.12 2.12 -4.27
C PHE A 135 -7.61 1.47 -5.55
N GLY A 136 -8.19 0.33 -5.96
CA GLY A 136 -7.74 -0.41 -7.13
C GLY A 136 -6.27 -0.81 -7.01
N ILE A 137 -5.88 -1.28 -5.81
CA ILE A 137 -4.53 -1.75 -5.54
C ILE A 137 -4.50 -3.25 -5.77
N GLU A 138 -3.66 -3.69 -6.68
CA GLU A 138 -3.32 -5.09 -6.83
C GLU A 138 -2.05 -5.36 -6.00
N ILE A 139 -2.20 -6.03 -4.86
CA ILE A 139 -1.08 -6.62 -4.15
C ILE A 139 -0.91 -8.01 -4.75
N ASN A 140 0.30 -8.38 -5.11
CA ASN A 140 0.68 -9.74 -5.55
C ASN A 140 1.12 -9.89 -6.99
N LYS A 141 1.74 -8.88 -7.56
CA LYS A 141 2.58 -9.16 -8.73
C LYS A 141 4.03 -9.08 -8.29
N LEU A 142 4.61 -10.22 -7.94
CA LEU A 142 6.07 -10.34 -7.96
C LEU A 142 6.54 -9.72 -9.29
N PRO A 143 7.63 -8.96 -9.29
CA PRO A 143 8.18 -8.44 -10.53
C PRO A 143 8.32 -9.57 -11.53
N ILE A 144 7.69 -9.44 -12.70
CA ILE A 144 7.85 -10.40 -13.80
C ILE A 144 9.25 -10.31 -14.45
N THR A 145 9.99 -9.27 -14.11
CA THR A 145 11.40 -9.12 -14.51
C THR A 145 12.31 -9.80 -13.47
N PRO A 146 13.34 -10.53 -13.92
CA PRO A 146 14.30 -11.12 -13.00
C PRO A 146 14.89 -10.06 -12.07
N VAL A 147 14.89 -10.35 -10.78
CA VAL A 147 15.50 -9.46 -9.78
C VAL A 147 17.02 -9.37 -10.01
N SER A 148 17.55 -8.16 -9.95
CA SER A 148 18.99 -7.91 -10.08
C SER A 148 19.64 -7.89 -8.71
N LEU A 149 20.39 -8.92 -8.36
CA LEU A 149 21.15 -8.98 -7.12
C LEU A 149 22.14 -7.82 -6.98
N SER A 150 22.75 -7.39 -8.09
CA SER A 150 23.67 -6.24 -8.07
C SER A 150 22.96 -4.94 -7.77
N ASN A 151 21.74 -4.75 -8.27
CA ASN A 151 20.93 -3.59 -7.98
C ASN A 151 20.40 -3.67 -6.53
N GLY A 152 19.92 -4.82 -6.09
CA GLY A 152 19.50 -5.05 -4.71
C GLY A 152 20.60 -4.74 -3.71
N LYS A 153 21.84 -5.16 -4.00
CA LYS A 153 23.01 -4.82 -3.18
C LYS A 153 23.20 -3.31 -3.06
N LYS A 154 23.15 -2.56 -4.16
CA LYS A 154 23.28 -1.10 -4.14
C LYS A 154 22.19 -0.42 -3.31
N ILE A 155 20.95 -0.89 -3.46
CA ILE A 155 19.80 -0.36 -2.69
C ILE A 155 20.01 -0.66 -1.20
N PHE A 156 20.41 -1.89 -0.85
CA PHE A 156 20.69 -2.28 0.52
C PHE A 156 21.81 -1.44 1.13
N GLU A 157 22.93 -1.29 0.44
CA GLU A 157 24.07 -0.50 0.90
C GLU A 157 23.68 0.97 1.11
N ALA A 158 22.85 1.54 0.24
CA ALA A 158 22.43 2.93 0.32
C ALA A 158 21.39 3.23 1.41
N ASN A 159 20.50 2.27 1.73
CA ASN A 159 19.32 2.55 2.54
C ASN A 159 19.24 1.70 3.83
N CYS A 160 19.79 0.49 3.83
CA CYS A 160 19.60 -0.46 4.92
C CYS A 160 20.87 -0.67 5.74
N ALA A 161 22.04 -0.65 5.09
CA ALA A 161 23.31 -0.98 5.75
C ALA A 161 23.69 0.02 6.84
N VAL A 162 23.17 1.23 6.82
CA VAL A 162 23.40 2.23 7.85
C VAL A 162 22.94 1.77 9.25
N CYS A 163 21.89 0.94 9.30
CA CYS A 163 21.39 0.32 10.53
C CYS A 163 21.77 -1.16 10.60
N HIS A 164 21.58 -1.92 9.53
CA HIS A 164 21.75 -3.37 9.53
C HIS A 164 23.21 -3.83 9.31
N GLY A 165 24.13 -2.94 8.98
CA GLY A 165 25.51 -3.29 8.59
C GLY A 165 25.62 -3.82 7.16
N ILE A 166 26.78 -3.70 6.55
CA ILE A 166 27.02 -4.12 5.15
C ILE A 166 26.79 -5.62 4.97
N ALA A 167 27.07 -6.42 6.00
CA ALA A 167 26.85 -7.86 6.00
C ALA A 167 25.50 -8.28 6.60
N GLY A 168 24.64 -7.31 6.98
CA GLY A 168 23.33 -7.60 7.59
C GLY A 168 23.41 -8.15 9.02
N HIS A 169 24.48 -7.85 9.76
CA HIS A 169 24.70 -8.36 11.14
C HIS A 169 24.04 -7.48 12.21
N GLY A 170 23.29 -6.44 11.86
CA GLY A 170 22.72 -5.50 12.80
C GLY A 170 23.74 -4.56 13.46
N ASP A 171 24.92 -4.43 12.87
CA ASP A 171 26.08 -3.70 13.37
C ASP A 171 26.38 -2.41 12.57
N GLY A 172 25.40 -1.86 11.91
CA GLY A 172 25.54 -0.62 11.16
C GLY A 172 25.87 0.59 12.05
N PRO A 173 26.40 1.67 11.46
CA PRO A 173 26.79 2.88 12.22
C PRO A 173 25.72 3.44 13.15
N LEU A 174 24.45 3.36 12.74
CA LEU A 174 23.31 3.86 13.51
C LEU A 174 22.64 2.76 14.36
N ALA A 175 23.13 1.52 14.35
CA ALA A 175 22.50 0.41 15.07
C ALA A 175 22.30 0.69 16.57
N LYS A 176 23.22 1.43 17.19
CA LYS A 176 23.18 1.75 18.62
C LYS A 176 22.14 2.82 18.98
N GLU A 177 21.64 3.56 18.00
CA GLU A 177 20.66 4.63 18.21
C GLU A 177 19.22 4.11 18.25
N PHE A 178 19.02 2.82 17.91
CA PHE A 178 17.71 2.18 17.88
C PHE A 178 17.63 1.05 18.89
N PRO A 179 17.02 1.25 20.07
CA PRO A 179 16.61 0.16 20.94
C PRO A 179 15.21 -0.37 20.53
N PRO A 180 15.03 -1.70 20.33
CA PRO A 180 16.06 -2.73 20.27
C PRO A 180 16.99 -2.59 19.06
N SER A 181 18.18 -3.24 19.14
CA SER A 181 19.12 -3.24 18.01
C SER A 181 18.49 -3.79 16.73
N PRO A 182 18.88 -3.27 15.55
CA PRO A 182 18.36 -3.74 14.27
C PRO A 182 18.52 -5.26 14.11
N ALA A 183 17.51 -5.89 13.52
CA ALA A 183 17.52 -7.33 13.29
C ALA A 183 18.75 -7.80 12.47
N ILE A 184 19.29 -8.96 12.80
CA ILE A 184 20.40 -9.60 12.09
C ILE A 184 19.83 -10.25 10.82
N LEU A 185 19.82 -9.51 9.71
CA LEU A 185 19.26 -9.97 8.44
C LEU A 185 20.04 -11.15 7.82
N SER A 186 21.31 -11.34 8.21
CA SER A 186 22.12 -12.50 7.81
C SER A 186 21.77 -13.79 8.58
N ASN A 187 20.86 -13.71 9.56
CA ASN A 187 20.44 -14.90 10.31
C ASN A 187 19.46 -15.74 9.48
N PRO A 188 19.81 -16.98 9.09
CA PRO A 188 18.94 -17.84 8.28
C PRO A 188 17.59 -18.16 8.94
N LYS A 189 17.53 -18.12 10.27
CA LYS A 189 16.26 -18.34 10.99
C LYS A 189 15.29 -17.18 10.81
N LEU A 190 15.78 -15.98 10.56
CA LEU A 190 14.94 -14.81 10.32
C LEU A 190 14.52 -14.69 8.84
N THR A 191 15.45 -14.95 7.92
CA THR A 191 15.27 -14.71 6.49
C THR A 191 15.00 -15.98 5.70
N GLY A 192 15.23 -17.15 6.27
CA GLY A 192 15.07 -18.47 5.66
C GLY A 192 13.97 -19.32 6.29
N ASP A 193 13.14 -18.76 7.14
CA ASP A 193 11.99 -19.49 7.71
C ASP A 193 11.02 -19.87 6.58
N ALA A 194 10.56 -21.13 6.62
CA ALA A 194 9.58 -21.66 5.69
C ALA A 194 8.26 -20.87 5.66
N ASN A 195 7.98 -20.08 6.70
CA ASN A 195 6.81 -19.22 6.80
C ASN A 195 7.04 -17.82 6.21
N THR A 196 8.28 -17.45 5.92
CA THR A 196 8.61 -16.15 5.31
C THR A 196 8.90 -16.37 3.83
N THR A 197 7.97 -15.97 2.99
CA THR A 197 8.12 -16.11 1.54
C THR A 197 8.98 -14.98 0.96
N ALA A 198 9.53 -15.18 -0.24
CA ALA A 198 10.21 -14.11 -0.97
C ALA A 198 9.29 -12.90 -1.19
N TYR A 199 7.98 -13.13 -1.21
CA TYR A 199 6.95 -12.10 -1.30
C TYR A 199 6.87 -11.26 -0.02
N ASP A 200 6.85 -11.88 1.15
CA ASP A 200 6.80 -11.17 2.43
C ASP A 200 8.02 -10.25 2.60
N ASN A 201 9.20 -10.76 2.23
CA ASN A 201 10.43 -9.95 2.23
C ASN A 201 10.37 -8.79 1.22
N PHE A 202 9.74 -9.00 0.05
CA PHE A 202 9.57 -7.95 -0.96
C PHE A 202 8.62 -6.84 -0.46
N GLU A 203 7.52 -7.18 0.20
CA GLU A 203 6.56 -6.22 0.75
C GLU A 203 7.18 -5.34 1.86
N VAL A 204 8.09 -5.90 2.66
CA VAL A 204 8.78 -5.13 3.72
C VAL A 204 9.77 -4.11 3.16
N ILE A 205 10.34 -4.37 1.98
CA ILE A 205 11.41 -3.53 1.38
C ILE A 205 10.83 -2.44 0.44
N ASN A 206 9.61 -2.61 -0.08
CA ASN A 206 8.96 -1.69 -1.01
C ASN A 206 7.87 -0.87 -0.34
#